data_b1b120b2c1eb66ee82da99c15806d67e
#
_entry.id   b1b120b2c1eb66ee82da99c15806d67e
#
_cell.length_a   1.000
_cell.length_b   1.000
_cell.length_c   1.000
_cell.angle_alpha   90.00
_cell.angle_beta   90.00
_cell.angle_gamma   90.00
#
_symmetry.space_group_name_H-M   'P 1'
#
loop_
_entity.id
_entity.type
_entity.pdbx_description
1 polymer ?
#
loop_
_entity_poly.entity_id
_entity_poly.type
_entity_poly.pdbx_seq_one_letter_code
_entity_poly.pdbx_strand_id
1 'polypeptide(L)'
;KIQNAERVENASSNVTDNEVAEGETTDVSEVADVAESEDAAVMSGSENGIIFSLPLEATVSRSFGEMIEVKKTDEEQIIMTRRGVDLQAPVGSVVKCAAESQVQEVGSNSEDGNYIVVAHANGLKTKYANLDPEVYVSEGDMVTEGQEIGIIGNSSLVFTSDICGDVLNLQVEDANGKSVDPSSYFNF
;
A
#
# COMPACT_ATOMS: atom_id res chain seq x y z
N LYS A 1 -30.24 -35.73 39.00
CA LYS A 1 -29.21 -36.73 39.37
C LYS A 1 -27.95 -36.28 38.65
N ILE A 2 -27.10 -35.43 39.26
CA ILE A 2 -26.13 -35.72 40.28
C ILE A 2 -24.98 -36.58 39.76
N GLN A 3 -23.84 -35.90 39.70
CA GLN A 3 -22.49 -36.10 40.25
C GLN A 3 -21.50 -36.67 39.23
N ASN A 4 -20.23 -36.40 39.23
CA ASN A 4 -19.28 -35.64 40.05
C ASN A 4 -17.95 -35.58 39.29
N ALA A 5 -17.25 -34.51 39.35
CA ALA A 5 -15.91 -34.19 39.64
C ALA A 5 -14.90 -35.34 39.95
N GLU A 6 -13.68 -35.21 39.40
CA GLU A 6 -12.47 -35.30 40.24
C GLU A 6 -11.22 -34.82 39.47
N ARG A 7 -10.56 -33.95 40.14
CA ARG A 7 -9.27 -33.33 40.02
C ARG A 7 -8.17 -34.30 40.50
N VAL A 8 -7.04 -34.37 39.83
CA VAL A 8 -5.76 -34.72 40.48
C VAL A 8 -4.63 -33.84 39.95
N GLU A 9 -4.10 -33.03 40.85
CA GLU A 9 -2.79 -32.41 40.76
C GLU A 9 -1.70 -33.46 40.96
N ASN A 10 -0.53 -33.31 40.36
CA ASN A 10 0.71 -33.46 41.11
C ASN A 10 1.92 -32.77 40.47
N ALA A 11 2.60 -32.02 41.29
CA ALA A 11 3.85 -31.36 41.10
C ALA A 11 5.03 -32.29 41.40
N SER A 12 6.19 -32.04 40.81
CA SER A 12 7.46 -31.89 41.56
C SER A 12 8.69 -31.90 40.62
N SER A 13 9.36 -30.77 40.63
CA SER A 13 10.78 -30.45 40.79
C SER A 13 11.84 -31.55 40.56
N ASN A 14 12.88 -31.21 39.75
CA ASN A 14 14.26 -31.32 40.29
C ASN A 14 15.22 -30.40 39.52
N VAL A 15 15.94 -29.63 40.31
CA VAL A 15 17.12 -28.80 40.02
C VAL A 15 18.35 -29.71 40.13
N THR A 16 19.32 -29.52 39.22
CA THR A 16 20.74 -29.73 39.61
C THR A 16 21.64 -28.82 38.73
N ASP A 17 22.38 -27.99 39.44
CA ASP A 17 23.58 -27.25 39.08
C ASP A 17 24.70 -28.15 38.58
N ASN A 18 25.58 -27.62 37.70
CA ASN A 18 27.05 -27.59 37.84
C ASN A 18 27.64 -26.85 36.61
N GLU A 19 28.24 -25.74 36.82
CA GLU A 19 29.64 -25.34 37.13
C GLU A 19 30.61 -25.34 35.94
N VAL A 20 31.00 -24.15 35.57
CA VAL A 20 32.27 -23.49 35.16
C VAL A 20 33.42 -24.36 34.64
N ALA A 21 33.96 -23.97 33.47
CA ALA A 21 35.40 -23.92 33.21
C ALA A 21 35.75 -22.89 32.11
N GLU A 22 36.65 -21.99 32.48
CA GLU A 22 37.36 -21.01 31.67
C GLU A 22 38.37 -21.68 30.74
N GLY A 23 38.73 -21.01 29.62
CA GLY A 23 39.92 -21.39 28.87
C GLY A 23 40.06 -20.68 27.52
N GLU A 24 40.75 -19.56 27.53
CA GLU A 24 41.76 -18.99 26.62
C GLU A 24 41.55 -18.87 25.12
N THR A 25 41.71 -17.63 24.73
CA THR A 25 42.17 -16.94 23.50
C THR A 25 43.01 -17.76 22.49
N THR A 26 42.66 -17.59 21.19
CA THR A 26 43.66 -17.31 20.14
C THR A 26 43.02 -16.49 19.00
N ASP A 27 43.67 -15.39 18.73
CA ASP A 27 43.65 -14.49 17.58
C ASP A 27 44.04 -15.22 16.31
N VAL A 28 43.27 -15.09 15.23
CA VAL A 28 43.76 -15.03 13.85
C VAL A 28 42.82 -14.24 12.95
N SER A 29 43.30 -13.11 12.52
CA SER A 29 42.83 -12.31 11.41
C SER A 29 42.86 -13.07 10.09
N GLU A 30 41.75 -13.07 9.34
CA GLU A 30 41.86 -13.17 7.89
C GLU A 30 40.65 -12.42 7.24
N VAL A 31 41.04 -11.38 6.51
CA VAL A 31 40.19 -10.54 5.69
C VAL A 31 39.71 -11.32 4.47
N ALA A 32 38.44 -11.44 4.27
CA ALA A 32 37.83 -11.80 2.99
C ALA A 32 36.97 -10.65 2.50
N ASP A 33 37.52 -10.01 1.49
CA ASP A 33 36.92 -9.08 0.55
C ASP A 33 35.57 -9.58 0.03
N VAL A 34 34.49 -8.89 0.34
CA VAL A 34 33.18 -9.11 -0.29
C VAL A 34 32.82 -7.86 -1.04
N ALA A 35 32.83 -7.99 -2.34
CA ALA A 35 32.50 -7.00 -3.33
C ALA A 35 31.20 -6.25 -2.99
N GLU A 36 31.36 -4.98 -2.82
CA GLU A 36 30.34 -3.95 -2.79
C GLU A 36 29.71 -3.86 -4.19
N SER A 37 28.50 -4.40 -4.35
CA SER A 37 27.67 -4.05 -5.51
C SER A 37 26.90 -2.79 -5.15
N GLU A 38 27.50 -1.65 -5.46
CA GLU A 38 26.79 -0.37 -5.50
C GLU A 38 25.83 -0.38 -6.69
N ASP A 39 24.58 -0.76 -6.44
CA ASP A 39 23.47 -0.37 -7.30
C ASP A 39 22.92 0.94 -6.74
N ALA A 40 23.56 2.03 -7.18
CA ALA A 40 23.13 3.37 -6.85
C ALA A 40 21.83 3.67 -7.61
N ALA A 41 20.69 3.40 -6.97
CA ALA A 41 19.42 3.96 -7.37
C ALA A 41 19.53 5.48 -7.33
N VAL A 42 19.47 6.09 -8.50
CA VAL A 42 19.49 7.55 -8.69
C VAL A 42 18.24 8.14 -8.03
N MET A 43 18.42 8.67 -6.82
CA MET A 43 17.42 9.42 -6.08
C MET A 43 17.16 10.74 -6.80
N SER A 44 16.11 10.84 -7.59
CA SER A 44 15.61 12.10 -8.14
C SER A 44 14.58 12.69 -7.19
N GLY A 45 14.98 13.72 -6.51
CA GLY A 45 14.29 14.84 -5.91
C GLY A 45 12.86 14.68 -5.39
N SER A 46 12.68 14.01 -4.24
CA SER A 46 11.52 14.23 -3.37
C SER A 46 11.99 14.96 -2.11
N GLU A 47 11.27 15.99 -1.66
CA GLU A 47 11.57 16.71 -0.42
C GLU A 47 11.57 15.80 0.83
N ASN A 48 11.06 14.57 0.72
CA ASN A 48 11.03 13.56 1.78
C ASN A 48 11.89 12.30 1.49
N GLY A 49 12.61 12.23 0.37
CA GLY A 49 13.52 11.12 0.06
C GLY A 49 12.87 9.74 -0.15
N ILE A 50 11.53 9.67 -0.23
CA ILE A 50 10.78 8.43 -0.42
C ILE A 50 10.17 8.45 -1.81
N ILE A 51 10.53 7.46 -2.63
CA ILE A 51 9.93 7.23 -3.94
C ILE A 51 9.28 5.84 -3.91
N PHE A 52 8.02 5.79 -4.27
CA PHE A 52 7.23 4.57 -4.41
C PHE A 52 7.31 4.03 -5.84
N SER A 53 7.19 2.73 -5.98
CA SER A 53 7.07 2.07 -7.27
C SER A 53 5.72 2.36 -7.92
N LEU A 54 5.69 2.47 -9.24
CA LEU A 54 4.44 2.67 -9.98
C LEU A 54 3.52 1.45 -9.81
N PRO A 55 2.22 1.65 -9.55
CA PRO A 55 1.27 0.55 -9.37
C PRO A 55 0.96 -0.20 -10.68
N LEU A 56 1.22 0.44 -11.82
CA LEU A 56 1.09 -0.12 -13.16
C LEU A 56 1.82 0.78 -14.17
N GLU A 57 2.07 0.26 -15.37
CA GLU A 57 2.54 1.08 -16.49
C GLU A 57 1.35 1.86 -17.07
N ALA A 58 1.37 3.17 -16.93
CA ALA A 58 0.29 4.06 -17.36
C ALA A 58 0.80 5.47 -17.64
N THR A 59 -0.02 6.28 -18.30
CA THR A 59 0.23 7.70 -18.48
C THR A 59 -0.69 8.51 -17.57
N VAL A 60 -0.21 9.62 -17.02
CA VAL A 60 -1.04 10.55 -16.26
C VAL A 60 -2.00 11.24 -17.23
N SER A 61 -3.29 10.97 -17.07
CA SER A 61 -4.35 11.63 -17.86
C SER A 61 -4.92 12.85 -17.15
N ARG A 62 -4.78 12.92 -15.81
CA ARG A 62 -5.18 14.07 -15.00
C ARG A 62 -4.25 14.23 -13.79
N SER A 63 -3.73 15.43 -13.63
CA SER A 63 -2.83 15.80 -12.54
C SER A 63 -3.60 16.12 -11.25
N PHE A 64 -2.86 16.10 -10.12
CA PHE A 64 -3.39 16.50 -8.82
C PHE A 64 -3.90 17.95 -8.84
N GLY A 65 -5.11 18.16 -8.30
CA GLY A 65 -5.74 19.48 -8.22
C GLY A 65 -6.37 19.98 -9.51
N GLU A 66 -6.27 19.23 -10.61
CA GLU A 66 -6.92 19.57 -11.88
C GLU A 66 -8.44 19.39 -11.77
N MET A 67 -9.17 20.36 -12.31
CA MET A 67 -10.63 20.39 -12.29
C MET A 67 -11.24 19.54 -13.41
N ILE A 68 -12.35 18.91 -13.10
CA ILE A 68 -13.13 18.07 -14.02
C ILE A 68 -14.52 18.66 -14.20
N GLU A 69 -14.99 18.74 -15.43
CA GLU A 69 -16.38 19.05 -15.73
C GLU A 69 -17.23 17.77 -15.65
N VAL A 70 -18.14 17.74 -14.69
CA VAL A 70 -19.09 16.65 -14.50
C VAL A 70 -20.48 17.13 -14.92
N LYS A 71 -21.10 16.44 -15.88
CA LYS A 71 -22.48 16.70 -16.27
C LYS A 71 -23.41 16.09 -15.24
N LYS A 72 -24.21 16.90 -14.58
CA LYS A 72 -25.22 16.46 -13.63
C LYS A 72 -26.57 16.19 -14.31
N THR A 73 -26.90 17.01 -15.32
CA THR A 73 -28.04 16.87 -16.22
C THR A 73 -27.64 17.41 -17.61
N ASP A 74 -28.53 17.29 -18.62
CA ASP A 74 -28.26 17.87 -19.96
C ASP A 74 -28.09 19.39 -19.93
N GLU A 75 -28.60 20.08 -18.89
CA GLU A 75 -28.58 21.53 -18.76
C GLU A 75 -27.63 22.02 -17.63
N GLU A 76 -27.18 21.13 -16.72
CA GLU A 76 -26.36 21.48 -15.55
C GLU A 76 -25.02 20.79 -15.61
N GLN A 77 -23.95 21.60 -15.71
CA GLN A 77 -22.56 21.17 -15.57
C GLN A 77 -22.00 21.71 -14.25
N ILE A 78 -21.29 20.88 -13.54
CA ILE A 78 -20.54 21.28 -12.34
C ILE A 78 -19.06 21.02 -12.53
N ILE A 79 -18.25 21.91 -11.99
CA ILE A 79 -16.80 21.75 -11.97
C ILE A 79 -16.44 21.16 -10.61
N MET A 80 -15.73 20.04 -10.62
CA MET A 80 -15.28 19.36 -9.42
C MET A 80 -13.77 19.14 -9.46
N THR A 81 -13.16 19.08 -8.29
CA THR A 81 -11.80 18.55 -8.12
C THR A 81 -11.88 17.11 -7.64
N ARG A 82 -11.06 16.24 -8.22
CA ARG A 82 -10.87 14.87 -7.74
C ARG A 82 -9.52 14.77 -7.04
N ARG A 83 -9.47 14.05 -5.92
CA ARG A 83 -8.21 13.79 -5.22
C ARG A 83 -7.30 12.93 -6.06
N GLY A 84 -5.99 13.05 -5.82
CA GLY A 84 -4.98 12.21 -6.48
C GLY A 84 -4.77 12.53 -7.95
N VAL A 85 -4.15 11.59 -8.64
CA VAL A 85 -3.89 11.60 -10.08
C VAL A 85 -4.66 10.47 -10.75
N ASP A 86 -5.02 10.64 -12.02
CA ASP A 86 -5.62 9.57 -12.83
C ASP A 86 -4.56 8.99 -13.76
N LEU A 87 -4.33 7.69 -13.62
CA LEU A 87 -3.41 6.90 -14.43
C LEU A 87 -4.20 6.12 -15.47
N GLN A 88 -4.06 6.49 -16.74
CA GLN A 88 -4.81 5.90 -17.83
C GLN A 88 -4.27 4.52 -18.19
N ALA A 89 -5.11 3.51 -18.04
CA ALA A 89 -4.88 2.14 -18.51
C ALA A 89 -6.22 1.42 -18.67
N PRO A 90 -6.32 0.39 -19.52
CA PRO A 90 -7.56 -0.32 -19.76
C PRO A 90 -8.18 -0.94 -18.50
N VAL A 91 -9.52 -1.00 -18.44
CA VAL A 91 -10.23 -1.83 -17.45
C VAL A 91 -9.70 -3.26 -17.49
N GLY A 92 -9.49 -3.88 -16.33
CA GLY A 92 -8.87 -5.19 -16.18
C GLY A 92 -7.35 -5.18 -16.07
N SER A 93 -6.69 -4.01 -16.21
CA SER A 93 -5.24 -3.88 -15.97
C SER A 93 -4.94 -4.17 -14.50
N VAL A 94 -3.88 -4.96 -14.26
CA VAL A 94 -3.46 -5.35 -12.91
C VAL A 94 -2.87 -4.16 -12.17
N VAL A 95 -3.31 -3.98 -10.93
CA VAL A 95 -2.83 -2.95 -10.00
C VAL A 95 -1.95 -3.61 -8.94
N LYS A 96 -0.75 -3.07 -8.74
CA LYS A 96 0.26 -3.57 -7.79
C LYS A 96 0.44 -2.60 -6.64
N CYS A 97 0.80 -3.14 -5.48
CA CYS A 97 1.16 -2.33 -4.33
C CYS A 97 2.47 -1.58 -4.55
N ALA A 98 2.50 -0.30 -4.23
CA ALA A 98 3.62 0.60 -4.52
C ALA A 98 4.81 0.46 -3.57
N ALA A 99 4.60 -0.10 -2.37
CA ALA A 99 5.63 -0.35 -1.37
C ALA A 99 5.11 -1.31 -0.31
N GLU A 100 6.02 -1.85 0.51
CA GLU A 100 5.64 -2.63 1.68
C GLU A 100 4.69 -1.83 2.60
N SER A 101 3.54 -2.42 2.95
CA SER A 101 2.48 -1.73 3.66
C SER A 101 1.47 -2.70 4.26
N GLN A 102 0.56 -2.17 5.08
CA GLN A 102 -0.59 -2.90 5.58
C GLN A 102 -1.87 -2.39 4.95
N VAL A 103 -2.73 -3.29 4.48
CA VAL A 103 -4.07 -2.95 4.02
C VAL A 103 -4.88 -2.42 5.20
N GLN A 104 -5.25 -1.15 5.15
CA GLN A 104 -5.99 -0.48 6.20
C GLN A 104 -7.50 -0.54 5.97
N GLU A 105 -7.92 -0.48 4.71
CA GLU A 105 -9.33 -0.43 4.33
C GLU A 105 -9.53 -1.01 2.94
N VAL A 106 -10.58 -1.78 2.77
CA VAL A 106 -11.14 -2.19 1.48
C VAL A 106 -12.58 -1.74 1.46
N GLY A 107 -12.94 -0.81 0.57
CA GLY A 107 -14.23 -0.15 0.63
C GLY A 107 -14.78 0.26 -0.73
N SER A 108 -15.93 0.91 -0.70
CA SER A 108 -16.59 1.46 -1.89
C SER A 108 -17.40 2.69 -1.54
N ASN A 109 -17.35 3.70 -2.40
CA ASN A 109 -18.22 4.88 -2.35
C ASN A 109 -18.53 5.40 -3.77
N SER A 110 -19.43 6.36 -3.88
CA SER A 110 -19.88 6.86 -5.18
C SER A 110 -18.79 7.63 -5.94
N GLU A 111 -17.87 8.28 -5.25
CA GLU A 111 -16.82 9.12 -5.84
C GLU A 111 -15.62 8.27 -6.28
N ASP A 112 -15.07 7.47 -5.35
CA ASP A 112 -13.88 6.66 -5.60
C ASP A 112 -14.19 5.32 -6.31
N GLY A 113 -15.44 4.86 -6.29
CA GLY A 113 -15.80 3.49 -6.65
C GLY A 113 -15.27 2.50 -5.60
N ASN A 114 -14.88 1.29 -6.03
CA ASN A 114 -14.19 0.34 -5.16
C ASN A 114 -12.74 0.78 -4.98
N TYR A 115 -12.23 0.67 -3.75
CA TYR A 115 -10.88 1.13 -3.43
C TYR A 115 -10.20 0.28 -2.35
N ILE A 116 -8.89 0.36 -2.34
CA ILE A 116 -8.01 -0.17 -1.30
C ILE A 116 -7.18 0.99 -0.75
N VAL A 117 -7.08 1.08 0.57
CA VAL A 117 -6.17 1.98 1.28
C VAL A 117 -5.09 1.16 1.96
N VAL A 118 -3.84 1.47 1.69
CA VAL A 118 -2.70 0.88 2.39
C VAL A 118 -1.97 1.92 3.23
N ALA A 119 -1.49 1.53 4.39
CA ALA A 119 -0.71 2.36 5.30
C ALA A 119 0.76 1.94 5.28
N HIS A 120 1.63 2.91 5.06
CA HIS A 120 3.08 2.72 5.03
C HIS A 120 3.72 3.03 6.39
N ALA A 121 4.88 2.42 6.68
CA ALA A 121 5.60 2.59 7.96
C ALA A 121 5.98 4.05 8.27
N ASN A 122 6.08 4.91 7.25
CA ASN A 122 6.39 6.34 7.37
C ASN A 122 5.17 7.22 7.69
N GLY A 123 3.98 6.63 7.88
CA GLY A 123 2.73 7.32 8.17
C GLY A 123 1.97 7.82 6.94
N LEU A 124 2.52 7.69 5.73
CA LEU A 124 1.78 7.95 4.49
C LEU A 124 0.75 6.84 4.25
N LYS A 125 -0.31 7.18 3.52
CA LYS A 125 -1.29 6.22 3.02
C LYS A 125 -1.42 6.38 1.52
N THR A 126 -1.53 5.26 0.82
CA THR A 126 -1.86 5.24 -0.60
C THR A 126 -3.24 4.63 -0.80
N LYS A 127 -4.10 5.31 -1.55
CA LYS A 127 -5.40 4.79 -1.97
C LYS A 127 -5.38 4.49 -3.46
N TYR A 128 -5.80 3.28 -3.80
CA TYR A 128 -6.02 2.81 -5.17
C TYR A 128 -7.52 2.75 -5.39
N ALA A 129 -8.06 3.59 -6.26
CA ALA A 129 -9.50 3.77 -6.44
C ALA A 129 -9.93 3.49 -7.88
N ASN A 130 -11.24 3.30 -8.10
CA ASN A 130 -11.86 2.87 -9.35
C ASN A 130 -11.50 1.43 -9.73
N LEU A 131 -11.35 0.56 -8.71
CA LEU A 131 -11.04 -0.86 -8.88
C LEU A 131 -12.29 -1.67 -9.26
N ASP A 132 -12.05 -2.86 -9.80
CA ASP A 132 -13.05 -3.91 -9.91
C ASP A 132 -13.51 -4.34 -8.50
N PRO A 133 -14.75 -4.78 -8.30
CA PRO A 133 -15.20 -5.28 -7.00
C PRO A 133 -14.42 -6.52 -6.52
N GLU A 134 -13.81 -7.28 -7.42
CA GLU A 134 -12.95 -8.40 -7.08
C GLU A 134 -11.52 -7.94 -6.81
N VAL A 135 -11.18 -7.73 -5.53
CA VAL A 135 -9.83 -7.39 -5.06
C VAL A 135 -9.13 -8.61 -4.47
N TYR A 136 -7.81 -8.62 -4.45
CA TYR A 136 -6.99 -9.79 -4.09
C TYR A 136 -6.48 -9.75 -2.65
N VAL A 137 -6.87 -8.75 -1.88
CA VAL A 137 -6.41 -8.52 -0.51
C VAL A 137 -7.58 -8.16 0.41
N SER A 138 -7.38 -8.34 1.71
CA SER A 138 -8.34 -8.02 2.77
C SER A 138 -7.74 -7.04 3.77
N GLU A 139 -8.60 -6.35 4.53
CA GLU A 139 -8.15 -5.48 5.62
C GLU A 139 -7.30 -6.26 6.64
N GLY A 140 -6.18 -5.65 7.03
CA GLY A 140 -5.19 -6.22 7.93
C GLY A 140 -4.06 -6.98 7.25
N ASP A 141 -4.19 -7.34 5.96
CA ASP A 141 -3.14 -8.04 5.23
C ASP A 141 -1.87 -7.19 5.12
N MET A 142 -0.72 -7.84 5.27
CA MET A 142 0.58 -7.25 4.90
C MET A 142 0.83 -7.51 3.43
N VAL A 143 1.16 -6.46 2.69
CA VAL A 143 1.44 -6.51 1.25
C VAL A 143 2.84 -5.98 0.96
N THR A 144 3.49 -6.57 -0.01
CA THR A 144 4.84 -6.19 -0.44
C THR A 144 4.79 -5.32 -1.71
N GLU A 145 5.86 -4.60 -1.97
CA GLU A 145 6.04 -3.87 -3.23
C GLU A 145 5.88 -4.82 -4.43
N GLY A 146 5.13 -4.39 -5.44
CA GLY A 146 4.87 -5.17 -6.65
C GLY A 146 3.85 -6.30 -6.50
N GLN A 147 3.33 -6.56 -5.31
CA GLN A 147 2.25 -7.53 -5.09
C GLN A 147 0.96 -7.07 -5.78
N GLU A 148 0.32 -7.95 -6.51
CA GLU A 148 -0.99 -7.70 -7.14
C GLU A 148 -2.06 -7.57 -6.05
N ILE A 149 -2.81 -6.46 -6.08
CA ILE A 149 -3.84 -6.14 -5.09
C ILE A 149 -5.25 -6.06 -5.68
N GLY A 150 -5.37 -5.95 -6.99
CA GLY A 150 -6.63 -5.90 -7.72
C GLY A 150 -6.44 -5.55 -9.18
N ILE A 151 -7.52 -5.17 -9.84
CA ILE A 151 -7.52 -4.71 -11.23
C ILE A 151 -8.32 -3.41 -11.38
N ILE A 152 -8.02 -2.64 -12.42
CA ILE A 152 -8.81 -1.45 -12.77
C ILE A 152 -10.24 -1.87 -13.12
N GLY A 153 -11.21 -1.19 -12.54
CA GLY A 153 -12.63 -1.33 -12.83
C GLY A 153 -13.22 -0.10 -13.52
N ASN A 154 -14.54 0.02 -13.43
CA ASN A 154 -15.32 1.20 -13.79
C ASN A 154 -16.42 1.34 -12.73
N SER A 155 -16.02 1.53 -11.49
CA SER A 155 -16.89 1.44 -10.32
C SER A 155 -17.28 2.80 -9.72
N SER A 156 -16.59 3.89 -10.11
CA SER A 156 -17.00 5.25 -9.72
C SER A 156 -18.32 5.64 -10.41
N LEU A 157 -19.24 6.18 -9.62
CA LEU A 157 -20.53 6.68 -10.13
C LEU A 157 -20.47 8.17 -10.49
N VAL A 158 -19.46 8.90 -10.00
CA VAL A 158 -19.27 10.33 -10.24
C VAL A 158 -18.25 10.54 -11.36
N PHE A 159 -17.13 9.85 -11.30
CA PHE A 159 -16.03 9.96 -12.25
C PHE A 159 -16.01 8.73 -13.17
N THR A 160 -17.03 8.61 -13.99
CA THR A 160 -17.20 7.46 -14.89
C THR A 160 -16.19 7.46 -16.03
N SER A 161 -16.03 6.32 -16.73
CA SER A 161 -15.16 6.24 -17.92
C SER A 161 -15.54 7.20 -19.04
N ASP A 162 -16.81 7.61 -19.13
CA ASP A 162 -17.25 8.63 -20.11
C ASP A 162 -16.68 10.02 -19.81
N ILE A 163 -16.31 10.28 -18.55
CA ILE A 163 -15.79 11.58 -18.08
C ILE A 163 -14.25 11.54 -17.98
N CYS A 164 -13.71 10.49 -17.38
CA CYS A 164 -12.29 10.40 -17.04
C CYS A 164 -11.51 9.41 -17.91
N GLY A 165 -12.19 8.60 -18.73
CA GLY A 165 -11.59 7.44 -19.38
C GLY A 165 -11.44 6.26 -18.43
N ASP A 166 -10.80 5.19 -18.91
CA ASP A 166 -10.45 4.04 -18.09
C ASP A 166 -9.19 4.37 -17.30
N VAL A 167 -9.31 4.52 -15.99
CA VAL A 167 -8.23 5.01 -15.15
C VAL A 167 -8.17 4.29 -13.80
N LEU A 168 -6.95 4.12 -13.27
CA LEU A 168 -6.71 4.00 -11.84
C LEU A 168 -6.63 5.41 -11.25
N ASN A 169 -7.43 5.72 -10.24
CA ASN A 169 -7.22 6.94 -9.47
C ASN A 169 -6.31 6.63 -8.27
N LEU A 170 -5.13 7.25 -8.27
CA LEU A 170 -4.09 7.07 -7.25
C LEU A 170 -4.05 8.30 -6.35
N GLN A 171 -4.27 8.09 -5.05
CA GLN A 171 -4.28 9.16 -4.05
C GLN A 171 -3.21 8.88 -2.99
N VAL A 172 -2.61 9.94 -2.46
CA VAL A 172 -1.71 9.89 -1.30
C VAL A 172 -2.24 10.80 -0.20
N GLU A 173 -2.21 10.31 1.03
CA GLU A 173 -2.51 11.09 2.23
C GLU A 173 -1.30 11.09 3.17
N ASP A 174 -1.06 12.25 3.80
CA ASP A 174 -0.04 12.37 4.84
C ASP A 174 -0.50 11.75 6.18
N ALA A 175 0.38 11.74 7.17
CA ALA A 175 0.08 11.20 8.50
C ALA A 175 -1.06 11.92 9.23
N ASN A 176 -1.46 13.12 8.78
CA ASN A 176 -2.58 13.90 9.31
C ASN A 176 -3.89 13.63 8.54
N GLY A 177 -3.88 12.77 7.52
CA GLY A 177 -5.03 12.47 6.67
C GLY A 177 -5.29 13.55 5.61
N LYS A 178 -4.32 14.42 5.34
CA LYS A 178 -4.41 15.44 4.31
C LYS A 178 -3.98 14.84 2.97
N SER A 179 -4.81 15.02 1.94
CA SER A 179 -4.45 14.67 0.57
C SER A 179 -3.28 15.51 0.08
N VAL A 180 -2.25 14.87 -0.45
CA VAL A 180 -1.03 15.46 -0.99
C VAL A 180 -0.83 15.03 -2.43
N ASP A 181 0.00 15.78 -3.18
CA ASP A 181 0.28 15.47 -4.58
C ASP A 181 1.07 14.17 -4.70
N PRO A 182 0.53 13.13 -5.37
CA PRO A 182 1.23 11.88 -5.59
C PRO A 182 2.55 12.05 -6.36
N SER A 183 2.70 13.08 -7.21
CA SER A 183 3.95 13.35 -7.94
C SER A 183 5.14 13.66 -7.04
N SER A 184 4.91 13.95 -5.76
CA SER A 184 5.98 14.08 -4.76
C SER A 184 6.54 12.74 -4.29
N TYR A 185 5.88 11.63 -4.60
CA TYR A 185 6.22 10.29 -4.12
C TYR A 185 6.32 9.25 -5.24
N PHE A 186 5.87 9.56 -6.45
CA PHE A 186 5.91 8.69 -7.62
C PHE A 186 6.57 9.39 -8.80
N ASN A 187 7.37 8.67 -9.55
CA ASN A 187 7.95 9.13 -10.81
C ASN A 187 7.04 8.66 -11.96
N PHE A 188 6.07 9.50 -12.34
CA PHE A 188 5.15 9.23 -13.46
C PHE A 188 5.79 9.48 -14.82
#